data_e7c6c77d1a38321f4d08d9edc615f3b1
#
_entry.id   e7c6c77d1a38321f4d08d9edc615f3b1
#
_cell.length_a   1.000
_cell.length_b   1.000
_cell.length_c   1.000
_cell.angle_alpha   90.00
_cell.angle_beta   90.00
_cell.angle_gamma   90.00
#
_symmetry.space_group_name_H-M   'P 1'
#
loop_
_entity.id
_entity.type
_entity.pdbx_description
1 polymer ?
#
loop_
_entity_poly.entity_id
_entity_poly.type
_entity_poly.pdbx_seq_one_letter_code
_entity_poly.pdbx_strand_id
1 'polypeptide(L)'
;ISYRPVYPGDKGSPLREDIDNTVRLELAYDQNTFSLEAVSINYDYPSNILYSWKLEGLYEGWSHPVQSGRIQFTSLPPGNYTLRIRAVSNEEKYKVYEERSLGLSVARPLWAGTWAIAGYASLCVLAGVVSFRVAMLRRQKRISDEKTCFFIHTAHDVRTPLTLIKAPLEEVVEKDMVKAEGMDNVRMALK
;
A
#
# COMPACT_ATOMS: atom_id res chain seq x y z
N ILE A 1 7.55 4.08 -28.96
CA ILE A 1 7.54 2.68 -28.48
C ILE A 1 8.20 1.87 -29.59
N SER A 2 9.37 1.28 -29.33
CA SER A 2 10.08 0.45 -30.30
C SER A 2 9.50 -0.97 -30.22
N TYR A 3 8.77 -1.38 -31.21
CA TYR A 3 8.31 -2.76 -31.33
C TYR A 3 9.48 -3.61 -31.84
N ARG A 4 9.97 -4.52 -31.00
CA ARG A 4 10.88 -5.56 -31.43
C ARG A 4 10.09 -6.81 -31.80
N PRO A 5 10.37 -7.44 -32.95
CA PRO A 5 9.83 -8.77 -33.21
C PRO A 5 10.32 -9.73 -32.12
N VAL A 6 9.44 -10.58 -31.65
CA VAL A 6 9.70 -11.54 -30.57
C VAL A 6 9.69 -12.92 -31.19
N TYR A 7 10.76 -13.67 -30.97
CA TYR A 7 10.91 -15.04 -31.47
C TYR A 7 10.80 -16.07 -30.35
N PRO A 8 10.42 -17.30 -30.67
CA PRO A 8 10.47 -18.40 -29.72
C PRO A 8 11.88 -18.59 -29.16
N GLY A 9 12.00 -18.72 -27.85
CA GLY A 9 13.28 -18.93 -27.17
C GLY A 9 14.08 -17.68 -26.80
N ASP A 10 13.65 -16.47 -27.18
CA ASP A 10 14.25 -15.22 -26.70
C ASP A 10 14.06 -15.06 -25.19
N LYS A 11 15.04 -14.45 -24.50
CA LYS A 11 14.93 -14.15 -23.07
C LYS A 11 13.75 -13.20 -22.82
N GLY A 12 12.76 -13.67 -22.07
CA GLY A 12 11.54 -12.91 -21.76
C GLY A 12 10.46 -12.97 -22.85
N SER A 13 10.65 -13.81 -23.88
CA SER A 13 9.61 -14.10 -24.87
C SER A 13 8.45 -14.84 -24.23
N PRO A 14 7.21 -14.43 -24.43
CA PRO A 14 6.03 -15.21 -24.05
C PRO A 14 5.78 -16.40 -25.00
N LEU A 15 6.49 -16.43 -26.15
CA LEU A 15 6.38 -17.48 -27.15
C LEU A 15 7.31 -18.65 -26.82
N ARG A 16 6.75 -19.83 -26.64
CA ARG A 16 7.51 -21.09 -26.48
C ARG A 16 7.74 -21.78 -27.82
N GLU A 17 6.80 -21.62 -28.73
CA GLU A 17 6.76 -22.18 -30.09
C GLU A 17 6.36 -21.08 -31.07
N ASP A 18 6.40 -21.38 -32.35
CA ASP A 18 5.92 -20.46 -33.37
C ASP A 18 4.46 -20.07 -33.11
N ILE A 19 4.14 -18.81 -33.34
CA ILE A 19 2.79 -18.26 -33.10
C ILE A 19 1.73 -19.07 -33.83
N ASP A 20 2.08 -19.68 -34.96
CA ASP A 20 1.19 -20.51 -35.76
C ASP A 20 0.77 -21.80 -35.07
N ASN A 21 1.60 -22.36 -34.23
CA ASN A 21 1.32 -23.56 -33.45
C ASN A 21 0.80 -23.24 -32.05
N THR A 22 0.87 -21.97 -31.64
CA THR A 22 0.47 -21.55 -30.30
C THR A 22 -1.05 -21.41 -30.21
N VAL A 23 -1.66 -22.18 -29.33
CA VAL A 23 -3.10 -22.10 -29.02
C VAL A 23 -3.36 -21.03 -27.94
N ARG A 24 -2.42 -20.87 -27.01
CA ARG A 24 -2.55 -19.93 -25.90
C ARG A 24 -1.24 -19.21 -25.64
N LEU A 25 -1.30 -17.88 -25.56
CA LEU A 25 -0.21 -16.99 -25.27
C LEU A 25 -0.35 -16.46 -23.82
N GLU A 26 0.67 -16.73 -23.00
CA GLU A 26 0.73 -16.27 -21.63
C GLU A 26 1.63 -15.03 -21.54
N LEU A 27 1.04 -13.89 -21.20
CA LEU A 27 1.71 -12.61 -21.07
C LEU A 27 1.93 -12.27 -19.60
N ALA A 28 3.12 -11.81 -19.27
CA ALA A 28 3.39 -11.21 -17.97
C ALA A 28 2.65 -9.87 -17.82
N TYR A 29 2.50 -9.37 -16.61
CA TYR A 29 1.76 -8.11 -16.35
C TYR A 29 2.35 -6.89 -17.06
N ASP A 30 3.65 -6.89 -17.33
CA ASP A 30 4.41 -5.85 -18.03
C ASP A 30 4.43 -6.03 -19.55
N GLN A 31 3.95 -7.16 -20.05
CA GLN A 31 3.83 -7.50 -21.48
C GLN A 31 2.43 -7.24 -22.05
N ASN A 32 1.67 -6.36 -21.43
CA ASN A 32 0.28 -6.06 -21.77
C ASN A 32 0.10 -5.13 -22.99
N THR A 33 1.20 -4.74 -23.63
CA THR A 33 1.21 -3.91 -24.84
C THR A 33 2.00 -4.63 -25.92
N PHE A 34 1.32 -5.10 -26.95
CA PHE A 34 1.91 -5.89 -28.03
C PHE A 34 1.16 -5.69 -29.33
N SER A 35 1.78 -6.12 -30.43
CA SER A 35 1.15 -6.15 -31.74
C SER A 35 1.30 -7.53 -32.36
N LEU A 36 0.26 -7.97 -33.02
CA LEU A 36 0.21 -9.18 -33.84
C LEU A 36 -0.01 -8.78 -35.29
N GLU A 37 0.57 -9.55 -36.21
CA GLU A 37 0.33 -9.37 -37.63
C GLU A 37 -0.24 -10.66 -38.20
N ALA A 38 -1.44 -10.59 -38.72
CA ALA A 38 -2.11 -11.70 -39.38
C ALA A 38 -1.84 -11.60 -40.90
N VAL A 39 -1.39 -12.70 -41.44
CA VAL A 39 -1.17 -12.85 -42.90
C VAL A 39 -1.96 -14.06 -43.38
N SER A 40 -2.86 -13.87 -44.29
CA SER A 40 -3.55 -14.97 -44.99
C SER A 40 -2.96 -15.11 -46.39
N ILE A 41 -2.62 -16.33 -46.76
CA ILE A 41 -2.03 -16.63 -48.05
C ILE A 41 -3.20 -17.05 -48.97
N ASN A 42 -3.66 -16.13 -49.81
CA ASN A 42 -4.59 -16.43 -50.87
C ASN A 42 -3.93 -16.21 -52.22
N TYR A 43 -3.79 -17.26 -52.99
CA TYR A 43 -3.10 -17.26 -54.26
C TYR A 43 -3.94 -16.63 -55.40
N ASP A 44 -5.29 -16.65 -55.26
CA ASP A 44 -6.16 -16.20 -56.36
C ASP A 44 -6.34 -14.67 -56.38
N TYR A 45 -6.50 -14.04 -55.18
CA TYR A 45 -6.76 -12.59 -55.10
C TYR A 45 -6.10 -11.99 -53.83
N PRO A 46 -4.78 -11.85 -53.76
CA PRO A 46 -4.08 -11.40 -52.55
C PRO A 46 -4.40 -9.95 -52.14
N SER A 47 -4.83 -9.09 -53.13
CA SER A 47 -5.09 -7.67 -52.87
C SER A 47 -6.49 -7.39 -52.29
N ASN A 48 -7.39 -8.40 -52.24
CA ASN A 48 -8.78 -8.22 -51.86
C ASN A 48 -9.11 -8.78 -50.48
N ILE A 49 -8.10 -9.10 -49.68
CA ILE A 49 -8.27 -9.62 -48.33
C ILE A 49 -8.33 -8.48 -47.33
N LEU A 50 -9.38 -8.46 -46.53
CA LEU A 50 -9.51 -7.59 -45.35
C LEU A 50 -9.47 -8.45 -44.10
N TYR A 51 -8.91 -7.88 -43.03
CA TYR A 51 -8.82 -8.51 -41.72
C TYR A 51 -9.80 -7.86 -40.77
N SER A 52 -10.53 -8.67 -40.03
CA SER A 52 -11.39 -8.24 -38.94
C SER A 52 -11.09 -9.10 -37.72
N TRP A 53 -11.08 -8.50 -36.55
CA TRP A 53 -10.75 -9.19 -35.32
C TRP A 53 -11.75 -8.86 -34.23
N LYS A 54 -11.83 -9.76 -33.22
CA LYS A 54 -12.65 -9.62 -32.04
C LYS A 54 -11.85 -10.14 -30.82
N LEU A 55 -11.88 -9.41 -29.74
CA LEU A 55 -11.28 -9.84 -28.48
C LEU A 55 -12.39 -10.18 -27.49
N GLU A 56 -12.75 -11.47 -27.41
CA GLU A 56 -13.75 -11.97 -26.48
C GLU A 56 -13.22 -11.84 -25.04
N GLY A 57 -14.07 -11.35 -24.16
CA GLY A 57 -13.70 -11.00 -22.77
C GLY A 57 -13.44 -9.50 -22.55
N LEU A 58 -13.28 -8.71 -23.64
CA LEU A 58 -13.12 -7.25 -23.55
C LEU A 58 -14.10 -6.53 -24.48
N TYR A 59 -14.25 -7.00 -25.73
CA TYR A 59 -15.12 -6.39 -26.74
C TYR A 59 -16.08 -7.44 -27.31
N GLU A 60 -17.36 -7.11 -27.39
CA GLU A 60 -18.38 -8.04 -27.91
C GLU A 60 -18.50 -8.02 -29.45
N GLY A 61 -18.05 -6.97 -30.10
CA GLY A 61 -18.16 -6.77 -31.54
C GLY A 61 -16.90 -7.11 -32.32
N TRP A 62 -17.09 -7.40 -33.63
CA TRP A 62 -15.99 -7.48 -34.59
C TRP A 62 -15.50 -6.07 -34.95
N SER A 63 -14.19 -5.92 -35.13
CA SER A 63 -13.63 -4.70 -35.67
C SER A 63 -14.08 -4.45 -37.11
N HIS A 64 -14.04 -3.20 -37.56
CA HIS A 64 -14.22 -2.93 -38.98
C HIS A 64 -13.12 -3.62 -39.77
N PRO A 65 -13.46 -4.26 -40.92
CA PRO A 65 -12.47 -4.90 -41.76
C PRO A 65 -11.47 -3.89 -42.32
N VAL A 66 -10.18 -4.18 -42.21
CA VAL A 66 -9.08 -3.34 -42.70
C VAL A 66 -8.08 -4.17 -43.49
N GLN A 67 -7.38 -3.53 -44.42
CA GLN A 67 -6.36 -4.23 -45.26
C GLN A 67 -5.12 -4.61 -44.44
N SER A 68 -4.82 -3.83 -43.42
CA SER A 68 -3.67 -4.15 -42.57
C SER A 68 -4.00 -5.30 -41.63
N GLY A 69 -3.26 -6.39 -41.75
CA GLY A 69 -3.34 -7.52 -40.78
C GLY A 69 -2.77 -7.18 -39.40
N ARG A 70 -2.24 -5.97 -39.18
CA ARG A 70 -1.66 -5.56 -37.90
C ARG A 70 -2.72 -5.21 -36.88
N ILE A 71 -2.72 -5.95 -35.78
CA ILE A 71 -3.60 -5.79 -34.63
C ILE A 71 -2.75 -5.34 -33.46
N GLN A 72 -3.09 -4.20 -32.84
CA GLN A 72 -2.33 -3.64 -31.75
C GLN A 72 -3.19 -3.55 -30.49
N PHE A 73 -2.65 -4.05 -29.39
CA PHE A 73 -3.24 -3.92 -28.08
C PHE A 73 -2.34 -3.06 -27.20
N THR A 74 -2.94 -2.10 -26.49
CA THR A 74 -2.25 -1.22 -25.56
C THR A 74 -2.86 -1.35 -24.18
N SER A 75 -2.03 -1.65 -23.17
CA SER A 75 -2.45 -1.74 -21.77
C SER A 75 -3.62 -2.70 -21.54
N LEU A 76 -3.54 -3.91 -22.09
CA LEU A 76 -4.57 -4.92 -21.91
C LEU A 76 -4.69 -5.27 -20.41
N PRO A 77 -5.89 -5.18 -19.78
CA PRO A 77 -6.07 -5.51 -18.39
C PRO A 77 -5.72 -6.97 -18.07
N PRO A 78 -5.30 -7.29 -16.83
CA PRO A 78 -5.11 -8.68 -16.42
C PRO A 78 -6.39 -9.49 -16.55
N GLY A 79 -6.29 -10.64 -17.21
CA GLY A 79 -7.45 -11.49 -17.48
C GLY A 79 -7.18 -12.56 -18.52
N ASN A 80 -8.22 -13.32 -18.84
CA ASN A 80 -8.20 -14.30 -19.91
C ASN A 80 -9.10 -13.82 -21.04
N TYR A 81 -8.55 -13.84 -22.26
CA TYR A 81 -9.21 -13.36 -23.46
C TYR A 81 -9.07 -14.38 -24.58
N THR A 82 -9.96 -14.33 -25.55
CA THR A 82 -9.83 -15.10 -26.79
C THR A 82 -9.82 -14.10 -27.97
N LEU A 83 -8.68 -13.98 -28.61
CA LEU A 83 -8.56 -13.19 -29.84
C LEU A 83 -9.01 -14.06 -31.01
N ARG A 84 -10.05 -13.61 -31.71
CA ARG A 84 -10.50 -14.23 -32.96
C ARG A 84 -10.18 -13.28 -34.12
N ILE A 85 -9.51 -13.80 -35.12
CA ILE A 85 -9.10 -13.08 -36.32
C ILE A 85 -9.73 -13.81 -37.49
N ARG A 86 -10.30 -13.05 -38.42
CA ARG A 86 -10.84 -13.59 -39.66
C ARG A 86 -10.37 -12.80 -40.88
N ALA A 87 -10.07 -13.50 -41.93
CA ALA A 87 -9.83 -12.95 -43.25
C ALA A 87 -11.14 -12.97 -44.02
N VAL A 88 -11.53 -11.82 -44.55
CA VAL A 88 -12.80 -11.65 -45.29
C VAL A 88 -12.56 -11.04 -46.66
N SER A 89 -13.44 -11.39 -47.61
CA SER A 89 -13.42 -10.77 -48.92
C SER A 89 -13.90 -9.33 -48.91
N ASN A 90 -13.29 -8.48 -49.71
CA ASN A 90 -13.76 -7.14 -49.92
C ASN A 90 -14.94 -7.10 -50.94
N GLU A 91 -15.03 -8.06 -51.84
CA GLU A 91 -16.00 -8.06 -52.95
C GLU A 91 -17.31 -8.79 -52.61
N GLU A 92 -17.26 -9.91 -51.91
CA GLU A 92 -18.40 -10.77 -51.59
C GLU A 92 -18.99 -10.51 -50.20
N LYS A 93 -19.51 -9.31 -49.89
CA LYS A 93 -20.17 -9.00 -48.60
C LYS A 93 -19.46 -9.57 -47.39
N TYR A 94 -18.14 -9.45 -47.37
CA TYR A 94 -17.29 -9.94 -46.27
C TYR A 94 -17.39 -11.48 -46.01
N LYS A 95 -17.44 -12.26 -47.08
CA LYS A 95 -17.34 -13.71 -47.01
C LYS A 95 -16.06 -14.08 -46.27
N VAL A 96 -16.21 -14.89 -45.22
CA VAL A 96 -15.07 -15.35 -44.40
C VAL A 96 -14.32 -16.45 -45.16
N TYR A 97 -13.04 -16.25 -45.37
CA TYR A 97 -12.15 -17.25 -45.95
C TYR A 97 -11.53 -18.13 -44.89
N GLU A 98 -11.05 -17.50 -43.82
CA GLU A 98 -10.32 -18.18 -42.76
C GLU A 98 -10.61 -17.49 -41.43
N GLU A 99 -10.74 -18.27 -40.39
CA GLU A 99 -10.88 -17.77 -39.03
C GLU A 99 -9.93 -18.53 -38.11
N ARG A 100 -9.23 -17.79 -37.24
CA ARG A 100 -8.31 -18.33 -36.27
C ARG A 100 -8.59 -17.76 -34.90
N SER A 101 -8.41 -18.58 -33.88
CA SER A 101 -8.55 -18.18 -32.48
C SER A 101 -7.24 -18.36 -31.73
N LEU A 102 -6.86 -17.39 -30.92
CA LEU A 102 -5.70 -17.39 -30.05
C LEU A 102 -6.13 -17.03 -28.63
N GLY A 103 -5.88 -17.92 -27.68
CA GLY A 103 -6.09 -17.63 -26.26
C GLY A 103 -5.00 -16.66 -25.75
N LEU A 104 -5.42 -15.61 -25.07
CA LEU A 104 -4.53 -14.63 -24.43
C LEU A 104 -4.76 -14.64 -22.93
N SER A 105 -3.72 -14.77 -22.14
CA SER A 105 -3.77 -14.71 -20.69
C SER A 105 -2.78 -13.68 -20.17
N VAL A 106 -3.28 -12.60 -19.58
CA VAL A 106 -2.45 -11.56 -18.98
C VAL A 106 -2.39 -11.76 -17.47
N ALA A 107 -1.20 -11.98 -16.94
CA ALA A 107 -0.99 -12.21 -15.52
C ALA A 107 -1.30 -10.96 -14.68
N ARG A 108 -1.75 -11.17 -13.45
CA ARG A 108 -1.90 -10.08 -12.47
C ARG A 108 -0.56 -9.70 -11.90
N PRO A 109 -0.30 -8.42 -11.62
CA PRO A 109 0.93 -8.01 -10.94
C PRO A 109 0.98 -8.60 -9.53
N LEU A 110 2.17 -8.97 -9.07
CA LEU A 110 2.39 -9.62 -7.77
C LEU A 110 1.88 -8.77 -6.60
N TRP A 111 1.98 -7.44 -6.70
CA TRP A 111 1.53 -6.51 -5.66
C TRP A 111 0.00 -6.38 -5.55
N ALA A 112 -0.77 -6.84 -6.55
CA ALA A 112 -2.24 -6.89 -6.54
C ALA A 112 -2.76 -8.31 -6.21
N GLY A 113 -1.87 -9.25 -5.88
CA GLY A 113 -2.23 -10.59 -5.47
C GLY A 113 -2.89 -10.63 -4.09
N THR A 114 -3.61 -11.70 -3.77
CA THR A 114 -4.27 -11.92 -2.47
C THR A 114 -3.29 -11.84 -1.30
N TRP A 115 -2.08 -12.34 -1.47
CA TRP A 115 -1.02 -12.28 -0.47
C TRP A 115 -0.54 -10.86 -0.18
N ALA A 116 -0.46 -10.02 -1.20
CA ALA A 116 -0.08 -8.62 -1.02
C ALA A 116 -1.16 -7.86 -0.25
N ILE A 117 -2.45 -8.10 -0.55
CA ILE A 117 -3.57 -7.49 0.18
C ILE A 117 -3.55 -7.92 1.64
N ALA A 118 -3.30 -9.20 1.93
CA ALA A 118 -3.14 -9.70 3.31
C ALA A 118 -1.94 -9.04 4.01
N GLY A 119 -0.82 -8.84 3.31
CA GLY A 119 0.35 -8.13 3.80
C GLY A 119 0.04 -6.67 4.16
N TYR A 120 -0.63 -5.94 3.29
CA TYR A 120 -1.05 -4.55 3.57
C TYR A 120 -2.02 -4.46 4.74
N ALA A 121 -3.00 -5.37 4.82
CA ALA A 121 -3.94 -5.42 5.94
C ALA A 121 -3.21 -5.67 7.27
N SER A 122 -2.26 -6.61 7.32
CA SER A 122 -1.47 -6.89 8.52
C SER A 122 -0.60 -5.70 8.93
N LEU A 123 -0.02 -4.99 7.97
CA LEU A 123 0.77 -3.79 8.23
C LEU A 123 -0.09 -2.66 8.81
N CYS A 124 -1.30 -2.46 8.28
CA CYS A 124 -2.25 -1.47 8.81
C CYS A 124 -2.65 -1.80 10.26
N VAL A 125 -2.94 -3.06 10.57
CA VAL A 125 -3.25 -3.49 11.94
C VAL A 125 -2.07 -3.24 12.87
N LEU A 126 -0.85 -3.61 12.46
CA LEU A 126 0.35 -3.37 13.24
C LEU A 126 0.56 -1.87 13.53
N ALA A 127 0.44 -1.04 12.50
CA ALA A 127 0.55 0.41 12.64
C ALA A 127 -0.51 0.98 13.60
N GLY A 128 -1.75 0.47 13.54
CA GLY A 128 -2.82 0.81 14.46
C GLY A 128 -2.49 0.45 15.91
N VAL A 129 -2.00 -0.77 16.16
CA VAL A 129 -1.59 -1.23 17.50
C VAL A 129 -0.43 -0.39 18.05
N VAL A 130 0.59 -0.10 17.23
CA VAL A 130 1.73 0.73 17.66
C VAL A 130 1.26 2.14 17.99
N SER A 131 0.43 2.75 17.15
CA SER A 131 -0.13 4.09 17.38
C SER A 131 -0.95 4.15 18.67
N PHE A 132 -1.79 3.13 18.90
CA PHE A 132 -2.57 3.01 20.13
C PHE A 132 -1.67 2.88 21.37
N ARG A 133 -0.63 2.04 21.32
CA ARG A 133 0.36 1.87 22.40
C ARG A 133 1.07 3.19 22.71
N VAL A 134 1.55 3.89 21.68
CA VAL A 134 2.21 5.19 21.86
C VAL A 134 1.26 6.23 22.47
N ALA A 135 0.01 6.27 22.01
CA ALA A 135 -0.99 7.19 22.58
C ALA A 135 -1.28 6.88 24.06
N MET A 136 -1.37 5.59 24.40
CA MET A 136 -1.59 5.17 25.78
C MET A 136 -0.42 5.51 26.70
N LEU A 137 0.82 5.29 26.25
CA LEU A 137 2.02 5.68 26.99
C LEU A 137 2.13 7.20 27.20
N ARG A 138 1.75 7.99 26.19
CA ARG A 138 1.71 9.45 26.32
C ARG A 138 0.65 9.92 27.33
N ARG A 139 -0.51 9.25 27.39
CA ARG A 139 -1.54 9.54 28.39
C ARG A 139 -1.08 9.21 29.80
N GLN A 140 -0.42 8.08 30.01
CA GLN A 140 0.13 7.69 31.31
C GLN A 140 1.19 8.69 31.79
N LYS A 141 2.08 9.16 30.94
CA LYS A 141 3.07 10.19 31.29
C LYS A 141 2.40 11.48 31.73
N ARG A 142 1.39 11.97 31.03
CA ARG A 142 0.67 13.20 31.40
C ARG A 142 0.04 13.09 32.79
N ILE A 143 -0.62 11.96 33.09
CA ILE A 143 -1.22 11.73 34.43
C ILE A 143 -0.16 11.66 35.52
N SER A 144 1.01 11.09 35.25
CA SER A 144 2.12 11.04 36.19
C SER A 144 2.70 12.43 36.45
N ASP A 145 2.89 13.22 35.40
CA ASP A 145 3.42 14.60 35.51
C ASP A 145 2.47 15.52 36.31
N GLU A 146 1.16 15.39 36.08
CA GLU A 146 0.14 16.14 36.84
C GLU A 146 0.17 15.77 38.34
N LYS A 147 0.30 14.49 38.67
CA LYS A 147 0.42 14.06 40.07
C LYS A 147 1.69 14.60 40.72
N THR A 148 2.81 14.56 40.03
CA THR A 148 4.09 15.05 40.56
C THR A 148 4.03 16.58 40.77
N CYS A 149 3.48 17.32 39.84
CA CYS A 149 3.30 18.76 39.97
C CYS A 149 2.37 19.13 41.15
N PHE A 150 1.29 18.37 41.34
CA PHE A 150 0.39 18.53 42.47
C PHE A 150 1.12 18.30 43.81
N PHE A 151 1.93 17.24 43.94
CA PHE A 151 2.68 16.99 45.18
C PHE A 151 3.70 18.08 45.48
N ILE A 152 4.38 18.62 44.47
CA ILE A 152 5.36 19.70 44.66
C ILE A 152 4.66 20.98 45.13
N HIS A 153 3.51 21.36 44.55
CA HIS A 153 2.74 22.53 44.96
C HIS A 153 2.19 22.36 46.37
N THR A 154 1.59 21.20 46.65
CA THR A 154 1.06 20.91 47.99
C THR A 154 2.16 20.93 49.07
N ALA A 155 3.33 20.39 48.77
CA ALA A 155 4.46 20.43 49.70
C ALA A 155 4.94 21.87 49.99
N HIS A 156 4.96 22.72 48.97
CA HIS A 156 5.29 24.14 49.12
C HIS A 156 4.23 24.89 49.97
N ASP A 157 2.95 24.65 49.68
CA ASP A 157 1.82 25.34 50.34
C ASP A 157 1.70 24.90 51.82
N VAL A 158 2.16 23.68 52.19
CA VAL A 158 2.18 23.23 53.57
C VAL A 158 3.43 23.76 54.30
N ARG A 159 4.56 23.98 53.62
CA ARG A 159 5.76 24.51 54.26
C ARG A 159 5.55 25.90 54.84
N THR A 160 4.82 26.78 54.15
CA THR A 160 4.60 28.16 54.60
C THR A 160 3.87 28.24 55.95
N PRO A 161 2.69 27.61 56.14
CA PRO A 161 2.02 27.61 57.46
C PRO A 161 2.81 26.87 58.56
N LEU A 162 3.55 25.83 58.16
CA LEU A 162 4.40 25.09 59.14
C LEU A 162 5.55 25.97 59.67
N THR A 163 6.16 26.80 58.80
CA THR A 163 7.19 27.75 59.22
C THR A 163 6.63 28.83 60.08
N LEU A 164 5.39 29.34 59.80
CA LEU A 164 4.69 30.32 60.62
C LEU A 164 4.33 29.78 62.03
N ILE A 165 4.14 28.49 62.19
CA ILE A 165 3.86 27.86 63.49
C ILE A 165 5.17 27.53 64.21
N LYS A 166 6.23 27.13 63.50
CA LYS A 166 7.50 26.77 64.06
C LYS A 166 8.20 27.94 64.72
N ALA A 167 8.21 29.11 64.09
CA ALA A 167 8.86 30.31 64.61
C ALA A 167 8.35 30.78 65.99
N PRO A 168 7.03 30.91 66.24
CA PRO A 168 6.55 31.25 67.59
C PRO A 168 6.74 30.12 68.61
N LEU A 169 6.72 28.85 68.20
CA LEU A 169 6.99 27.72 69.08
C LEU A 169 8.47 27.71 69.56
N GLU A 170 9.39 27.98 68.65
CA GLU A 170 10.83 28.11 69.00
C GLU A 170 11.07 29.28 69.94
N GLU A 171 10.39 30.39 69.72
CA GLU A 171 10.46 31.55 70.61
C GLU A 171 9.93 31.27 72.03
N VAL A 172 8.82 30.51 72.12
CA VAL A 172 8.29 30.09 73.43
C VAL A 172 9.25 29.14 74.15
N VAL A 173 9.81 28.16 73.45
CA VAL A 173 10.78 27.19 74.05
C VAL A 173 12.05 27.92 74.49
N GLU A 174 12.55 28.85 73.71
CA GLU A 174 13.77 29.64 74.06
C GLU A 174 13.49 30.53 75.26
N LYS A 175 12.35 31.21 75.34
CA LYS A 175 11.94 32.01 76.48
C LYS A 175 11.73 31.18 77.76
N ASP A 176 11.19 29.98 77.65
CA ASP A 176 11.03 29.10 78.81
C ASP A 176 12.35 28.51 79.28
N MET A 177 13.30 28.20 78.37
CA MET A 177 14.64 27.80 78.70
C MET A 177 15.43 28.92 79.43
N VAL A 178 15.34 30.15 78.90
CA VAL A 178 15.97 31.34 79.52
C VAL A 178 15.37 31.60 80.90
N LYS A 179 14.06 31.40 81.06
CA LYS A 179 13.42 31.53 82.36
C LYS A 179 13.83 30.44 83.35
N ALA A 180 14.00 29.19 82.88
CA ALA A 180 14.50 28.10 83.69
C ALA A 180 15.97 28.34 84.17
N GLU A 181 16.82 28.80 83.23
CA GLU A 181 18.21 29.12 83.51
C GLU A 181 18.34 30.33 84.43
N GLY A 182 17.48 31.33 84.26
CA GLY A 182 17.36 32.48 85.18
C GLY A 182 16.93 32.07 86.56
N MET A 183 16.04 31.08 86.76
CA MET A 183 15.62 30.53 88.04
C MET A 183 16.73 29.76 88.72
N ASP A 184 17.58 29.02 88.04
CA ASP A 184 18.72 28.33 88.59
C ASP A 184 19.81 29.32 89.05
N ASN A 185 20.01 30.40 88.34
CA ASN A 185 20.93 31.49 88.78
C ASN A 185 20.42 32.22 90.06
N VAL A 186 19.13 32.44 90.14
CA VAL A 186 18.52 32.98 91.37
C VAL A 186 18.58 32.01 92.55
N ARG A 187 18.47 30.73 92.32
CA ARG A 187 18.58 29.70 93.32
C ARG A 187 20.01 29.53 93.80
N MET A 188 21.00 29.77 92.96
CA MET A 188 22.43 29.79 93.40
C MET A 188 22.81 31.06 94.20
N ALA A 189 22.17 32.19 93.90
CA ALA A 189 22.43 33.41 94.63
C ALA A 189 21.78 33.51 96.03
N LEU A 190 20.84 32.58 96.29
CA LEU A 190 20.17 32.48 97.58
C LEU A 190 20.75 31.37 98.51
N LYS A 191 21.87 30.80 98.17
CA LYS A 191 22.68 29.88 98.96
C LYS A 191 23.97 30.54 99.41
#